data_ecde20ac1a127c6bdcd0f8a9bf4489fb
#
_entry.id   ecde20ac1a127c6bdcd0f8a9bf4489fb
#
_cell.length_a   1.000
_cell.length_b   1.000
_cell.length_c   1.000
_cell.angle_alpha   90.00
_cell.angle_beta   90.00
_cell.angle_gamma   90.00
#
_symmetry.space_group_name_H-M   'P 1'
#
loop_
_entity.id
_entity.type
_entity.pdbx_description
1 polymer ?
#
loop_
_entity_poly.entity_id
_entity_poly.type
_entity_poly.pdbx_seq_one_letter_code
_entity_poly.pdbx_strand_id
1 'polypeptide(L)'
;MNNKQWQIGAVKIDGQAILAPMAGVSDIAYRLLAKEHGAALVCTEMVSAMGIKYKNERTHELLRIEEVERPVSMQIFGSNPEAIAIGAKVVADAGADIVDINMGCPVKKVVSSGDGSALMKNPDLAARVAEAAVKAVDVPVTVKMRIGWDSDSINVVDFAKRIESTGVAAIAVHGRTKEQMYSGHADWSYIKAVKEAVSVPVMGNGDIVEPEDAKCMLDETGCDAVMVGRGAQGNPWIFNRIHHYLATGEVLAAPSDIERLDMLLKHFDLLCQYKGESMAVKEIRTHAGWYMKGLPESAYWRNRVNTIHTVTSFHDELESYRKILAAM
;
A
#
# COMPACT_ATOMS: atom_id res chain seq x y z
N MET A 1 22.98 1.20 -8.80
CA MET A 1 22.38 -0.14 -8.95
C MET A 1 21.48 -0.12 -10.17
N ASN A 2 21.61 -1.07 -11.12
CA ASN A 2 20.69 -1.17 -12.25
C ASN A 2 19.40 -1.87 -11.78
N ASN A 3 18.42 -1.09 -11.31
CA ASN A 3 17.09 -1.61 -11.02
C ASN A 3 16.40 -2.03 -12.33
N LYS A 4 15.58 -3.09 -12.29
CA LYS A 4 14.74 -3.45 -13.42
C LYS A 4 13.75 -2.30 -13.68
N GLN A 5 13.81 -1.74 -14.89
CA GLN A 5 12.85 -0.73 -15.34
C GLN A 5 11.68 -1.40 -16.07
N TRP A 6 10.48 -0.97 -15.77
CA TRP A 6 9.25 -1.39 -16.43
C TRP A 6 8.25 -0.21 -16.41
N GLN A 7 7.05 -0.40 -16.93
CA GLN A 7 6.11 0.73 -17.01
C GLN A 7 4.67 0.28 -16.80
N ILE A 8 3.87 1.20 -16.29
CA ILE A 8 2.40 1.11 -16.18
C ILE A 8 1.83 2.18 -17.11
N GLY A 9 1.30 1.77 -18.26
CA GLY A 9 0.95 2.72 -19.32
C GLY A 9 2.16 3.57 -19.70
N ALA A 10 2.06 4.89 -19.59
CA ALA A 10 3.17 5.82 -19.88
C ALA A 10 4.08 6.07 -18.65
N VAL A 11 3.73 5.60 -17.46
CA VAL A 11 4.48 5.85 -16.22
C VAL A 11 5.62 4.85 -16.09
N LYS A 12 6.85 5.37 -16.06
CA LYS A 12 8.06 4.56 -15.84
C LYS A 12 8.23 4.25 -14.39
N ILE A 13 8.51 2.99 -14.07
CA ILE A 13 8.77 2.49 -12.72
C ILE A 13 10.22 1.99 -12.66
N ASP A 14 10.99 2.55 -11.72
CA ASP A 14 12.38 2.19 -11.52
C ASP A 14 12.52 1.33 -10.24
N GLY A 15 12.51 0.02 -10.43
CA GLY A 15 12.55 -0.98 -9.36
C GLY A 15 11.30 -1.83 -9.26
N GLN A 16 11.34 -2.85 -8.37
CA GLN A 16 10.30 -3.87 -8.29
C GLN A 16 9.61 -3.95 -6.91
N ALA A 17 9.98 -3.09 -5.95
CA ALA A 17 9.36 -3.05 -4.62
C ALA A 17 8.42 -1.84 -4.50
N ILE A 18 7.13 -2.09 -4.29
CA ILE A 18 6.05 -1.10 -4.29
C ILE A 18 5.40 -1.05 -2.91
N LEU A 19 5.11 0.16 -2.40
CA LEU A 19 4.31 0.32 -1.18
C LEU A 19 2.82 0.03 -1.48
N ALA A 20 2.24 -0.95 -0.78
CA ALA A 20 0.82 -1.27 -0.90
C ALA A 20 -0.09 -0.17 -0.31
N PRO A 21 -1.31 0.01 -0.83
CA PRO A 21 -2.32 0.86 -0.21
C PRO A 21 -2.80 0.23 1.11
N MET A 22 -2.66 0.96 2.22
CA MET A 22 -3.03 0.50 3.55
C MET A 22 -3.70 1.62 4.34
N ALA A 23 -4.98 1.49 4.64
CA ALA A 23 -5.73 2.47 5.44
C ALA A 23 -5.09 2.66 6.84
N GLY A 24 -4.85 3.91 7.23
CA GLY A 24 -4.19 4.28 8.47
C GLY A 24 -2.68 4.00 8.48
N VAL A 25 -2.06 3.76 7.31
CA VAL A 25 -0.62 3.47 7.19
C VAL A 25 0.02 4.22 6.03
N SER A 26 -0.50 4.07 4.80
CA SER A 26 0.11 4.66 3.60
C SER A 26 -0.35 6.12 3.38
N ASP A 27 -0.39 6.88 4.45
CA ASP A 27 -0.57 8.33 4.41
C ASP A 27 0.67 9.04 3.85
N ILE A 28 0.57 10.34 3.66
CA ILE A 28 1.65 11.14 3.06
C ILE A 28 2.96 11.03 3.86
N ALA A 29 2.91 11.02 5.19
CA ALA A 29 4.10 10.91 6.03
C ALA A 29 4.82 9.58 5.80
N TYR A 30 4.08 8.47 5.78
CA TYR A 30 4.67 7.16 5.55
C TYR A 30 5.11 6.95 4.09
N ARG A 31 4.37 7.48 3.10
CA ARG A 31 4.77 7.41 1.68
C ARG A 31 6.10 8.10 1.43
N LEU A 32 6.34 9.27 2.06
CA LEU A 32 7.61 9.98 1.98
C LEU A 32 8.76 9.14 2.54
N LEU A 33 8.59 8.50 3.70
CA LEU A 33 9.58 7.59 4.28
C LEU A 33 9.84 6.38 3.38
N ALA A 34 8.79 5.76 2.85
CA ALA A 34 8.92 4.63 1.93
C ALA A 34 9.67 5.03 0.66
N LYS A 35 9.39 6.22 0.12
CA LYS A 35 10.08 6.73 -1.07
C LYS A 35 11.54 7.05 -0.80
N GLU A 36 11.86 7.68 0.32
CA GLU A 36 13.24 7.93 0.76
C GLU A 36 14.05 6.62 0.88
N HIS A 37 13.38 5.53 1.26
CA HIS A 37 13.97 4.20 1.34
C HIS A 37 13.80 3.36 0.05
N GLY A 38 13.51 4.00 -1.08
CA GLY A 38 13.59 3.39 -2.39
C GLY A 38 12.34 2.67 -2.87
N ALA A 39 11.14 2.92 -2.30
CA ALA A 39 9.92 2.41 -2.90
C ALA A 39 9.79 2.88 -4.36
N ALA A 40 9.71 1.95 -5.31
CA ALA A 40 9.66 2.25 -6.74
C ALA A 40 8.37 2.99 -7.12
N LEU A 41 7.27 2.66 -6.45
CA LEU A 41 5.96 3.28 -6.55
C LEU A 41 5.35 3.32 -5.15
N VAL A 42 4.70 4.41 -4.78
CA VAL A 42 3.92 4.49 -3.54
C VAL A 42 2.44 4.56 -3.85
N CYS A 43 1.62 3.81 -3.07
CA CYS A 43 0.17 3.87 -3.16
C CYS A 43 -0.41 4.62 -1.97
N THR A 44 -1.42 5.45 -2.22
CA THR A 44 -2.13 6.16 -1.14
C THR A 44 -3.06 5.24 -0.36
N GLU A 45 -3.60 5.72 0.75
CA GLU A 45 -4.79 5.13 1.35
C GLU A 45 -5.96 5.15 0.35
N MET A 46 -6.92 4.25 0.54
CA MET A 46 -8.08 4.20 -0.36
C MET A 46 -9.09 5.32 -0.05
N VAL A 47 -9.50 6.03 -1.09
CA VAL A 47 -10.43 7.16 -1.01
C VAL A 47 -11.80 6.77 -1.56
N SER A 48 -12.87 7.11 -0.86
CA SER A 48 -14.23 6.80 -1.30
C SER A 48 -14.63 7.66 -2.51
N ALA A 49 -14.93 7.03 -3.64
CA ALA A 49 -15.46 7.72 -4.82
C ALA A 49 -16.80 8.43 -4.54
N MET A 50 -17.64 7.83 -3.70
CA MET A 50 -18.87 8.49 -3.22
C MET A 50 -18.54 9.69 -2.32
N GLY A 51 -17.53 9.58 -1.45
CA GLY A 51 -17.05 10.68 -0.62
C GLY A 51 -16.55 11.86 -1.47
N ILE A 52 -15.83 11.58 -2.55
CA ILE A 52 -15.40 12.59 -3.54
C ILE A 52 -16.64 13.23 -4.22
N LYS A 53 -17.54 12.43 -4.74
CA LYS A 53 -18.76 12.90 -5.44
C LYS A 53 -19.58 13.86 -4.58
N TYR A 54 -19.68 13.62 -3.26
CA TYR A 54 -20.37 14.47 -2.31
C TYR A 54 -19.51 15.54 -1.64
N LYS A 55 -18.28 15.78 -2.13
CA LYS A 55 -17.35 16.83 -1.67
C LYS A 55 -17.07 16.79 -0.15
N ASN A 56 -16.84 15.59 0.39
CA ASN A 56 -16.48 15.43 1.80
C ASN A 56 -15.08 16.03 2.04
N GLU A 57 -14.96 17.01 2.94
CA GLU A 57 -13.71 17.72 3.23
C GLU A 57 -12.55 16.80 3.62
N ARG A 58 -12.82 15.79 4.47
CA ARG A 58 -11.80 14.81 4.88
C ARG A 58 -11.23 14.00 3.72
N THR A 59 -12.02 13.86 2.63
CA THR A 59 -11.59 13.16 1.44
C THR A 59 -10.50 13.94 0.69
N HIS A 60 -10.58 15.27 0.69
CA HIS A 60 -9.60 16.13 0.03
C HIS A 60 -8.22 16.10 0.70
N GLU A 61 -8.15 15.93 2.02
CA GLU A 61 -6.88 15.80 2.74
C GLU A 61 -6.09 14.55 2.29
N LEU A 62 -6.80 13.49 1.91
CA LEU A 62 -6.19 12.24 1.41
C LEU A 62 -5.63 12.36 -0.02
N LEU A 63 -5.95 13.42 -0.75
CA LEU A 63 -5.51 13.64 -2.14
C LEU A 63 -4.16 14.37 -2.23
N ARG A 64 -3.55 14.74 -1.11
CA ARG A 64 -2.28 15.47 -1.12
C ARG A 64 -1.14 14.59 -1.61
N ILE A 65 -0.34 15.13 -2.53
CA ILE A 65 0.89 14.53 -3.07
C ILE A 65 2.02 15.55 -2.94
N GLU A 66 3.23 15.06 -2.67
CA GLU A 66 4.47 15.82 -2.80
C GLU A 66 5.27 15.32 -4.01
N GLU A 67 5.96 16.23 -4.68
CA GLU A 67 6.73 15.92 -5.91
C GLU A 67 7.80 14.84 -5.68
N VAL A 68 8.39 14.83 -4.48
CA VAL A 68 9.47 13.88 -4.12
C VAL A 68 9.01 12.44 -3.96
N GLU A 69 7.69 12.19 -3.83
CA GLU A 69 7.14 10.82 -3.69
C GLU A 69 6.76 10.17 -5.04
N ARG A 70 6.90 10.90 -6.17
CA ARG A 70 6.54 10.36 -7.48
C ARG A 70 7.43 9.19 -7.92
N PRO A 71 6.86 8.21 -8.68
CA PRO A 71 5.45 8.14 -9.08
C PRO A 71 4.52 7.73 -7.93
N VAL A 72 3.28 8.28 -7.95
CA VAL A 72 2.25 8.04 -6.94
C VAL A 72 1.00 7.43 -7.58
N SER A 73 0.55 6.31 -7.02
CA SER A 73 -0.74 5.70 -7.37
C SER A 73 -1.79 6.08 -6.31
N MET A 74 -2.82 6.83 -6.73
CA MET A 74 -3.95 7.14 -5.84
C MET A 74 -5.04 6.08 -5.96
N GLN A 75 -5.36 5.45 -4.81
CA GLN A 75 -6.37 4.41 -4.77
C GLN A 75 -7.75 4.95 -4.42
N ILE A 76 -8.75 4.67 -5.26
CA ILE A 76 -10.17 4.93 -5.01
C ILE A 76 -10.94 3.63 -4.84
N PHE A 77 -12.10 3.69 -4.16
CA PHE A 77 -13.02 2.56 -4.05
C PHE A 77 -14.48 2.99 -4.22
N GLY A 78 -15.28 2.08 -4.76
CA GLY A 78 -16.72 2.24 -4.98
C GLY A 78 -17.22 1.19 -5.97
N SER A 79 -18.53 0.92 -5.95
CA SER A 79 -19.21 0.01 -6.87
C SER A 79 -20.12 0.72 -7.87
N ASN A 80 -20.24 2.05 -7.76
CA ASN A 80 -21.01 2.86 -8.70
C ASN A 80 -20.08 3.40 -9.81
N PRO A 81 -20.29 3.03 -11.10
CA PRO A 81 -19.43 3.44 -12.21
C PRO A 81 -19.34 4.96 -12.39
N GLU A 82 -20.46 5.70 -12.22
CA GLU A 82 -20.48 7.16 -12.34
C GLU A 82 -19.64 7.82 -11.24
N ALA A 83 -19.78 7.37 -9.99
CA ALA A 83 -18.99 7.88 -8.88
C ALA A 83 -17.49 7.58 -9.06
N ILE A 84 -17.16 6.40 -9.57
CA ILE A 84 -15.76 6.02 -9.88
C ILE A 84 -15.19 6.90 -11.00
N ALA A 85 -15.95 7.19 -12.05
CA ALA A 85 -15.50 8.11 -13.12
C ALA A 85 -15.20 9.52 -12.57
N ILE A 86 -16.10 10.05 -11.73
CA ILE A 86 -15.89 11.34 -11.05
C ILE A 86 -14.66 11.26 -10.12
N GLY A 87 -14.55 10.19 -9.31
CA GLY A 87 -13.43 9.99 -8.40
C GLY A 87 -12.10 9.90 -9.15
N ALA A 88 -12.03 9.11 -10.22
CA ALA A 88 -10.84 8.98 -11.07
C ALA A 88 -10.39 10.33 -11.62
N LYS A 89 -11.33 11.14 -12.13
CA LYS A 89 -11.02 12.48 -12.64
C LYS A 89 -10.45 13.38 -11.52
N VAL A 90 -11.08 13.41 -10.35
CA VAL A 90 -10.63 14.27 -9.24
C VAL A 90 -9.25 13.88 -8.76
N VAL A 91 -8.93 12.58 -8.64
CA VAL A 91 -7.58 12.16 -8.20
C VAL A 91 -6.53 12.37 -9.29
N ALA A 92 -6.88 12.25 -10.57
CA ALA A 92 -5.99 12.60 -11.68
C ALA A 92 -5.71 14.12 -11.71
N ASP A 93 -6.76 14.96 -11.56
CA ASP A 93 -6.63 16.42 -11.48
C ASP A 93 -5.84 16.87 -10.24
N ALA A 94 -5.85 16.08 -9.15
CA ALA A 94 -5.00 16.29 -7.97
C ALA A 94 -3.53 15.93 -8.20
N GLY A 95 -3.19 15.37 -9.38
CA GLY A 95 -1.82 15.09 -9.79
C GLY A 95 -1.36 13.65 -9.61
N ALA A 96 -2.27 12.68 -9.42
CA ALA A 96 -1.91 11.27 -9.40
C ALA A 96 -1.25 10.84 -10.71
N ASP A 97 -0.15 10.11 -10.64
CA ASP A 97 0.49 9.53 -11.83
C ASP A 97 -0.31 8.30 -12.33
N ILE A 98 -0.97 7.61 -11.41
CA ILE A 98 -1.78 6.42 -11.65
C ILE A 98 -3.05 6.50 -10.80
N VAL A 99 -4.19 6.14 -11.36
CA VAL A 99 -5.45 5.91 -10.62
C VAL A 99 -5.60 4.42 -10.37
N ASP A 100 -5.67 4.00 -9.11
CA ASP A 100 -5.87 2.60 -8.76
C ASP A 100 -7.28 2.36 -8.21
N ILE A 101 -7.92 1.26 -8.60
CA ILE A 101 -9.25 0.88 -8.12
C ILE A 101 -9.14 -0.28 -7.14
N ASN A 102 -9.64 -0.08 -5.93
CA ASN A 102 -9.70 -1.12 -4.92
C ASN A 102 -10.84 -2.12 -5.19
N MET A 103 -10.49 -3.35 -5.54
CA MET A 103 -11.41 -4.49 -5.65
C MET A 103 -11.00 -5.63 -4.70
N GLY A 104 -10.24 -5.31 -3.63
CA GLY A 104 -9.69 -6.32 -2.73
C GLY A 104 -9.91 -6.07 -1.22
N CYS A 105 -10.39 -4.90 -0.80
CA CYS A 105 -10.60 -4.59 0.62
C CYS A 105 -11.65 -5.55 1.23
N PRO A 106 -11.29 -6.30 2.31
CA PRO A 106 -12.21 -7.28 2.92
C PRO A 106 -13.04 -6.70 4.05
N VAL A 107 -12.82 -5.43 4.44
CA VAL A 107 -13.40 -4.82 5.65
C VAL A 107 -14.92 -4.74 5.53
N LYS A 108 -15.63 -5.18 6.58
CA LYS A 108 -17.10 -5.26 6.61
C LYS A 108 -17.79 -3.97 6.15
N LYS A 109 -17.32 -2.80 6.62
CA LYS A 109 -17.90 -1.50 6.24
C LYS A 109 -17.81 -1.23 4.73
N VAL A 110 -16.80 -1.72 4.04
CA VAL A 110 -16.59 -1.57 2.59
C VAL A 110 -17.45 -2.59 1.83
N VAL A 111 -17.33 -3.87 2.18
CA VAL A 111 -18.03 -4.94 1.45
C VAL A 111 -19.54 -4.92 1.62
N SER A 112 -20.06 -4.39 2.75
CA SER A 112 -21.51 -4.27 2.95
C SER A 112 -22.18 -3.26 2.00
N SER A 113 -21.39 -2.34 1.42
CA SER A 113 -21.85 -1.39 0.39
C SER A 113 -21.68 -1.92 -1.04
N GLY A 114 -21.22 -3.17 -1.20
CA GLY A 114 -20.92 -3.76 -2.51
C GLY A 114 -19.55 -3.38 -3.07
N ASP A 115 -18.72 -2.68 -2.28
CA ASP A 115 -17.42 -2.16 -2.68
C ASP A 115 -16.27 -3.13 -2.36
N GLY A 116 -15.06 -2.80 -2.81
CA GLY A 116 -13.88 -3.55 -2.53
C GLY A 116 -13.97 -4.99 -3.03
N SER A 117 -13.66 -5.98 -2.18
CA SER A 117 -13.69 -7.40 -2.58
C SER A 117 -15.09 -7.94 -2.90
N ALA A 118 -16.18 -7.22 -2.56
CA ALA A 118 -17.53 -7.59 -2.97
C ALA A 118 -17.72 -7.53 -4.50
N LEU A 119 -16.95 -6.70 -5.20
CA LEU A 119 -16.94 -6.63 -6.67
C LEU A 119 -16.50 -7.95 -7.32
N MET A 120 -15.68 -8.76 -6.67
CA MET A 120 -15.28 -10.06 -7.19
C MET A 120 -16.45 -11.05 -7.36
N LYS A 121 -17.57 -10.83 -6.64
CA LYS A 121 -18.80 -11.61 -6.79
C LYS A 121 -19.63 -11.19 -8.01
N ASN A 122 -19.30 -10.04 -8.63
CA ASN A 122 -20.00 -9.51 -9.80
C ASN A 122 -19.00 -8.95 -10.82
N PRO A 123 -18.35 -9.85 -11.60
CA PRO A 123 -17.32 -9.46 -12.57
C PRO A 123 -17.80 -8.46 -13.64
N ASP A 124 -19.07 -8.51 -14.01
CA ASP A 124 -19.64 -7.57 -14.98
C ASP A 124 -19.78 -6.15 -14.41
N LEU A 125 -20.16 -6.03 -13.14
CA LEU A 125 -20.16 -4.73 -12.46
C LEU A 125 -18.72 -4.21 -12.27
N ALA A 126 -17.81 -5.07 -11.87
CA ALA A 126 -16.39 -4.72 -11.72
C ALA A 126 -15.80 -4.20 -13.04
N ALA A 127 -16.11 -4.86 -14.16
CA ALA A 127 -15.68 -4.40 -15.47
C ALA A 127 -16.27 -3.02 -15.83
N ARG A 128 -17.57 -2.79 -15.59
CA ARG A 128 -18.17 -1.45 -15.82
C ARG A 128 -17.53 -0.37 -14.94
N VAL A 129 -17.18 -0.69 -13.71
CA VAL A 129 -16.47 0.21 -12.78
C VAL A 129 -15.10 0.57 -13.33
N ALA A 130 -14.31 -0.44 -13.74
CA ALA A 130 -12.98 -0.23 -14.32
C ALA A 130 -13.04 0.57 -15.64
N GLU A 131 -13.95 0.18 -16.54
CA GLU A 131 -14.15 0.87 -17.82
C GLU A 131 -14.55 2.34 -17.65
N ALA A 132 -15.39 2.64 -16.64
CA ALA A 132 -15.80 4.00 -16.33
C ALA A 132 -14.60 4.87 -15.88
N ALA A 133 -13.69 4.32 -15.09
CA ALA A 133 -12.45 5.03 -14.71
C ALA A 133 -11.54 5.23 -15.93
N VAL A 134 -11.27 4.16 -16.71
CA VAL A 134 -10.40 4.22 -17.90
C VAL A 134 -10.88 5.28 -18.89
N LYS A 135 -12.20 5.39 -19.12
CA LYS A 135 -12.77 6.39 -20.02
C LYS A 135 -12.76 7.83 -19.47
N ALA A 136 -12.57 8.00 -18.16
CA ALA A 136 -12.68 9.30 -17.51
C ALA A 136 -11.35 10.06 -17.44
N VAL A 137 -10.19 9.39 -17.59
CA VAL A 137 -8.86 9.97 -17.38
C VAL A 137 -7.87 9.54 -18.45
N ASP A 138 -6.84 10.37 -18.65
CA ASP A 138 -5.73 10.08 -19.57
C ASP A 138 -4.56 9.36 -18.87
N VAL A 139 -4.49 9.43 -17.52
CA VAL A 139 -3.48 8.73 -16.73
C VAL A 139 -3.80 7.22 -16.67
N PRO A 140 -2.79 6.34 -16.53
CA PRO A 140 -3.04 4.91 -16.42
C PRO A 140 -3.98 4.56 -15.27
N VAL A 141 -4.90 3.62 -15.51
CA VAL A 141 -5.78 3.05 -14.48
C VAL A 141 -5.30 1.65 -14.15
N THR A 142 -5.21 1.31 -12.87
CA THR A 142 -4.86 -0.02 -12.38
C THR A 142 -5.97 -0.57 -11.46
N VAL A 143 -5.94 -1.88 -11.23
CA VAL A 143 -6.89 -2.53 -10.31
C VAL A 143 -6.13 -3.40 -9.32
N LYS A 144 -6.45 -3.27 -8.03
CA LYS A 144 -5.96 -4.17 -6.99
C LYS A 144 -7.07 -5.08 -6.50
N MET A 145 -6.86 -6.41 -6.60
CA MET A 145 -7.85 -7.44 -6.29
C MET A 145 -7.29 -8.53 -5.36
N ARG A 146 -8.16 -9.43 -4.92
CA ARG A 146 -7.85 -10.70 -4.24
C ARG A 146 -8.07 -11.87 -5.19
N ILE A 147 -7.84 -13.13 -4.70
CA ILE A 147 -8.05 -14.33 -5.54
C ILE A 147 -9.51 -14.76 -5.63
N GLY A 148 -10.38 -14.29 -4.75
CA GLY A 148 -11.81 -14.62 -4.71
C GLY A 148 -12.45 -14.14 -3.42
N TRP A 149 -13.74 -14.43 -3.27
CA TRP A 149 -14.49 -14.13 -2.04
C TRP A 149 -14.16 -15.12 -0.91
N ASP A 150 -14.25 -16.42 -1.19
CA ASP A 150 -13.94 -17.56 -0.31
C ASP A 150 -13.25 -18.67 -1.09
N SER A 151 -12.97 -19.79 -0.42
CA SER A 151 -12.31 -20.95 -1.05
C SER A 151 -13.12 -21.58 -2.18
N ASP A 152 -14.43 -21.49 -2.13
CA ASP A 152 -15.35 -22.13 -3.08
C ASP A 152 -15.65 -21.24 -4.30
N SER A 153 -15.25 -19.97 -4.24
CA SER A 153 -15.49 -18.95 -5.26
C SER A 153 -14.23 -18.22 -5.70
N ILE A 154 -13.11 -18.95 -5.83
CA ILE A 154 -11.88 -18.41 -6.41
C ILE A 154 -12.09 -18.22 -7.92
N ASN A 155 -11.99 -16.97 -8.39
CA ASN A 155 -12.28 -16.61 -9.77
C ASN A 155 -11.27 -15.62 -10.37
N VAL A 156 -10.11 -15.43 -9.73
CA VAL A 156 -9.15 -14.35 -10.03
C VAL A 156 -8.68 -14.33 -11.49
N VAL A 157 -8.48 -15.51 -12.11
CA VAL A 157 -7.95 -15.58 -13.49
C VAL A 157 -8.96 -15.03 -14.50
N ASP A 158 -10.20 -15.49 -14.46
CA ASP A 158 -11.25 -15.02 -15.35
C ASP A 158 -11.62 -13.55 -15.04
N PHE A 159 -11.60 -13.21 -13.75
CA PHE A 159 -11.80 -11.83 -13.30
C PHE A 159 -10.70 -10.91 -13.85
N ALA A 160 -9.43 -11.30 -13.79
CA ALA A 160 -8.31 -10.53 -14.32
C ALA A 160 -8.42 -10.30 -15.83
N LYS A 161 -8.75 -11.34 -16.62
CA LYS A 161 -9.01 -11.22 -18.05
C LYS A 161 -10.14 -10.25 -18.35
N ARG A 162 -11.21 -10.32 -17.57
CA ARG A 162 -12.37 -9.42 -17.72
C ARG A 162 -11.99 -7.98 -17.40
N ILE A 163 -11.17 -7.76 -16.37
CA ILE A 163 -10.67 -6.44 -16.00
C ILE A 163 -9.70 -5.91 -17.07
N GLU A 164 -8.75 -6.73 -17.54
CA GLU A 164 -7.83 -6.34 -18.61
C GLU A 164 -8.57 -5.86 -19.86
N SER A 165 -9.67 -6.53 -20.24
CA SER A 165 -10.47 -6.15 -21.43
C SER A 165 -11.08 -4.75 -21.35
N THR A 166 -11.07 -4.11 -20.19
CA THR A 166 -11.58 -2.73 -19.99
C THR A 166 -10.53 -1.66 -20.31
N GLY A 167 -9.27 -2.06 -20.55
CA GLY A 167 -8.18 -1.14 -20.86
C GLY A 167 -7.36 -0.69 -19.65
N VAL A 168 -7.44 -1.39 -18.50
CA VAL A 168 -6.54 -1.12 -17.38
C VAL A 168 -5.10 -1.37 -17.75
N ALA A 169 -4.19 -0.58 -17.18
CA ALA A 169 -2.76 -0.60 -17.52
C ALA A 169 -1.92 -1.57 -16.69
N ALA A 170 -2.41 -2.05 -15.55
CA ALA A 170 -1.79 -3.09 -14.72
C ALA A 170 -2.77 -3.65 -13.69
N ILE A 171 -2.43 -4.81 -13.12
CA ILE A 171 -3.24 -5.50 -12.10
C ILE A 171 -2.37 -5.89 -10.91
N ALA A 172 -2.82 -5.60 -9.68
CA ALA A 172 -2.20 -6.10 -8.46
C ALA A 172 -3.05 -7.21 -7.84
N VAL A 173 -2.45 -8.34 -7.50
CA VAL A 173 -3.14 -9.52 -6.97
C VAL A 173 -2.65 -9.86 -5.57
N HIS A 174 -3.54 -9.83 -4.58
CA HIS A 174 -3.26 -10.38 -3.26
C HIS A 174 -3.65 -11.86 -3.23
N GLY A 175 -2.69 -12.75 -2.96
CA GLY A 175 -2.84 -14.22 -2.96
C GLY A 175 -3.73 -14.79 -1.85
N ARG A 176 -4.71 -14.04 -1.34
CA ARG A 176 -5.70 -14.47 -0.33
C ARG A 176 -7.12 -14.19 -0.79
N THR A 177 -8.07 -14.99 -0.35
CA THR A 177 -9.49 -14.69 -0.49
C THR A 177 -9.91 -13.56 0.47
N LYS A 178 -11.11 -13.01 0.24
CA LYS A 178 -11.70 -12.03 1.18
C LYS A 178 -11.89 -12.64 2.57
N GLU A 179 -12.37 -13.88 2.67
CA GLU A 179 -12.62 -14.52 3.97
C GLU A 179 -11.37 -14.79 4.78
N GLN A 180 -10.28 -15.16 4.12
CA GLN A 180 -8.99 -15.30 4.79
C GLN A 180 -8.53 -14.00 5.45
N MET A 181 -8.96 -12.85 4.98
CA MET A 181 -8.43 -11.55 5.40
C MET A 181 -6.89 -11.53 5.39
N TYR A 182 -6.26 -11.87 6.52
CA TYR A 182 -4.80 -11.97 6.69
C TYR A 182 -4.35 -13.30 7.31
N SER A 183 -5.27 -14.25 7.53
CA SER A 183 -4.95 -15.56 8.10
C SER A 183 -4.36 -16.51 7.06
N GLY A 184 -3.66 -17.54 7.52
CA GLY A 184 -2.98 -18.51 6.67
C GLY A 184 -1.86 -17.88 5.83
N HIS A 185 -1.57 -18.48 4.68
CA HIS A 185 -0.56 -18.00 3.73
C HIS A 185 -1.22 -17.50 2.44
N ALA A 186 -0.58 -16.53 1.79
CA ALA A 186 -0.95 -16.12 0.45
C ALA A 186 -0.57 -17.22 -0.54
N ASP A 187 -1.50 -17.62 -1.37
CA ASP A 187 -1.24 -18.61 -2.43
C ASP A 187 -0.75 -17.88 -3.68
N TRP A 188 0.55 -17.95 -3.90
CA TRP A 188 1.22 -17.30 -5.03
C TRP A 188 0.96 -17.99 -6.36
N SER A 189 0.48 -19.25 -6.37
CA SER A 189 0.12 -19.95 -7.60
C SER A 189 -0.96 -19.22 -8.40
N TYR A 190 -1.89 -18.53 -7.71
CA TYR A 190 -2.89 -17.70 -8.36
C TYR A 190 -2.32 -16.41 -8.95
N ILE A 191 -1.26 -15.85 -8.35
CA ILE A 191 -0.54 -14.70 -8.93
C ILE A 191 0.13 -15.12 -10.24
N LYS A 192 0.79 -16.29 -10.22
CA LYS A 192 1.36 -16.92 -11.43
C LYS A 192 0.30 -17.13 -12.51
N ALA A 193 -0.81 -17.77 -12.15
CA ALA A 193 -1.90 -18.05 -13.09
C ALA A 193 -2.47 -16.78 -13.72
N VAL A 194 -2.59 -15.68 -12.95
CA VAL A 194 -2.99 -14.37 -13.50
C VAL A 194 -1.91 -13.85 -14.44
N LYS A 195 -0.62 -13.88 -14.05
CA LYS A 195 0.49 -13.38 -14.89
C LYS A 195 0.56 -14.12 -16.23
N GLU A 196 0.29 -15.42 -16.24
CA GLU A 196 0.24 -16.23 -17.47
C GLU A 196 -0.99 -15.95 -18.34
N ALA A 197 -2.06 -15.39 -17.75
CA ALA A 197 -3.37 -15.23 -18.38
C ALA A 197 -3.62 -13.84 -18.98
N VAL A 198 -2.84 -12.80 -18.55
CA VAL A 198 -2.99 -11.41 -18.99
C VAL A 198 -1.70 -10.88 -19.59
N SER A 199 -1.82 -9.86 -20.43
CA SER A 199 -0.68 -9.21 -21.11
C SER A 199 -0.17 -7.98 -20.38
N VAL A 200 -1.01 -7.34 -19.56
CA VAL A 200 -0.62 -6.19 -18.75
C VAL A 200 0.30 -6.59 -17.60
N PRO A 201 1.14 -5.66 -17.09
CA PRO A 201 1.95 -5.92 -15.91
C PRO A 201 1.13 -6.41 -14.71
N VAL A 202 1.69 -7.37 -13.97
CA VAL A 202 1.10 -7.93 -12.75
C VAL A 202 2.00 -7.66 -11.56
N MET A 203 1.42 -7.10 -10.50
CA MET A 203 2.09 -6.87 -9.22
C MET A 203 1.63 -7.92 -8.21
N GLY A 204 2.56 -8.74 -7.70
CA GLY A 204 2.25 -9.76 -6.68
C GLY A 204 2.19 -9.16 -5.28
N ASN A 205 1.22 -9.58 -4.47
CA ASN A 205 1.04 -9.11 -3.10
C ASN A 205 0.69 -10.24 -2.14
N GLY A 206 1.28 -10.20 -0.96
CA GLY A 206 1.02 -11.13 0.15
C GLY A 206 2.28 -11.79 0.67
N ASP A 207 2.49 -11.71 1.98
CA ASP A 207 3.55 -12.37 2.75
C ASP A 207 4.99 -12.00 2.36
N ILE A 208 5.19 -10.80 1.84
CA ILE A 208 6.52 -10.20 1.68
C ILE A 208 6.90 -9.51 2.98
N VAL A 209 7.84 -10.08 3.71
CA VAL A 209 8.33 -9.61 5.03
C VAL A 209 9.83 -9.36 4.99
N GLU A 210 10.59 -10.21 4.29
CA GLU A 210 12.02 -10.10 4.08
C GLU A 210 12.35 -9.96 2.57
N PRO A 211 13.57 -9.49 2.23
CA PRO A 211 13.98 -9.36 0.82
C PRO A 211 13.90 -10.65 0.01
N GLU A 212 14.19 -11.78 0.65
CA GLU A 212 14.14 -13.10 0.03
C GLU A 212 12.74 -13.47 -0.42
N ASP A 213 11.70 -13.08 0.36
CA ASP A 213 10.29 -13.32 -0.03
C ASP A 213 9.96 -12.62 -1.35
N ALA A 214 10.48 -11.40 -1.53
CA ALA A 214 10.28 -10.65 -2.77
C ALA A 214 10.90 -11.37 -3.98
N LYS A 215 12.14 -11.89 -3.81
CA LYS A 215 12.79 -12.66 -4.86
C LYS A 215 12.05 -13.96 -5.16
N CYS A 216 11.64 -14.70 -4.12
CA CYS A 216 10.88 -15.93 -4.28
C CYS A 216 9.56 -15.66 -5.05
N MET A 217 8.81 -14.63 -4.68
CA MET A 217 7.58 -14.28 -5.40
C MET A 217 7.84 -13.95 -6.87
N LEU A 218 8.87 -13.15 -7.16
CA LEU A 218 9.23 -12.80 -8.54
C LEU A 218 9.62 -14.04 -9.35
N ASP A 219 10.44 -14.91 -8.79
CA ASP A 219 10.95 -16.12 -9.46
C ASP A 219 9.82 -17.17 -9.68
N GLU A 220 8.97 -17.38 -8.68
CA GLU A 220 7.93 -18.40 -8.74
C GLU A 220 6.75 -17.99 -9.61
N THR A 221 6.41 -16.70 -9.62
CA THR A 221 5.19 -16.23 -10.28
C THR A 221 5.45 -15.54 -11.63
N GLY A 222 6.67 -15.05 -11.85
CA GLY A 222 7.02 -14.22 -13.01
C GLY A 222 6.34 -12.85 -13.01
N CYS A 223 5.75 -12.41 -11.89
CA CYS A 223 5.15 -11.08 -11.80
C CYS A 223 6.20 -9.96 -12.01
N ASP A 224 5.75 -8.78 -12.41
CA ASP A 224 6.66 -7.68 -12.80
C ASP A 224 7.23 -6.94 -11.61
N ALA A 225 6.49 -6.91 -10.50
CA ALA A 225 6.90 -6.29 -9.24
C ALA A 225 6.18 -6.94 -8.05
N VAL A 226 6.69 -6.69 -6.85
CA VAL A 226 6.08 -7.08 -5.58
C VAL A 226 5.51 -5.87 -4.85
N MET A 227 4.32 -6.03 -4.27
CA MET A 227 3.66 -5.01 -3.49
C MET A 227 3.74 -5.38 -2.02
N VAL A 228 4.46 -4.56 -1.24
CA VAL A 228 4.72 -4.80 0.19
C VAL A 228 3.66 -4.10 1.03
N GLY A 229 2.93 -4.88 1.82
CA GLY A 229 1.94 -4.38 2.77
C GLY A 229 2.47 -4.42 4.20
N ARG A 230 2.03 -5.40 4.97
CA ARG A 230 2.37 -5.54 6.41
C ARG A 230 3.87 -5.59 6.70
N GLY A 231 4.69 -6.10 5.77
CA GLY A 231 6.15 -6.11 5.91
C GLY A 231 6.79 -4.72 5.92
N ALA A 232 6.06 -3.70 5.44
CA ALA A 232 6.49 -2.32 5.49
C ALA A 232 6.06 -1.59 6.77
N GLN A 233 5.15 -2.13 7.59
CA GLN A 233 4.67 -1.47 8.81
C GLN A 233 5.81 -1.29 9.84
N GLY A 234 6.17 -0.04 10.14
CA GLY A 234 7.32 0.29 10.98
C GLY A 234 8.69 -0.11 10.37
N ASN A 235 8.72 -0.37 9.07
CA ASN A 235 9.89 -0.88 8.38
C ASN A 235 10.01 -0.31 6.95
N PRO A 236 10.25 1.00 6.78
CA PRO A 236 10.43 1.58 5.46
C PRO A 236 11.71 1.06 4.77
N TRP A 237 12.69 0.58 5.50
CA TRP A 237 13.94 0.02 4.96
C TRP A 237 13.73 -1.23 4.09
N ILE A 238 12.57 -1.88 4.15
CA ILE A 238 12.28 -3.08 3.37
C ILE A 238 12.46 -2.84 1.86
N PHE A 239 12.18 -1.63 1.37
CA PHE A 239 12.27 -1.31 -0.05
C PHE A 239 13.71 -1.31 -0.55
N ASN A 240 14.63 -0.60 0.11
CA ASN A 240 16.04 -0.60 -0.28
C ASN A 240 16.70 -1.95 -0.03
N ARG A 241 16.31 -2.68 1.02
CA ARG A 241 16.78 -4.04 1.29
C ARG A 241 16.37 -5.01 0.17
N ILE A 242 15.13 -4.93 -0.32
CA ILE A 242 14.68 -5.71 -1.47
C ILE A 242 15.47 -5.35 -2.73
N HIS A 243 15.61 -4.07 -3.04
CA HIS A 243 16.36 -3.65 -4.24
C HIS A 243 17.81 -4.10 -4.20
N HIS A 244 18.47 -3.97 -3.05
CA HIS A 244 19.84 -4.43 -2.89
C HIS A 244 19.93 -5.94 -3.11
N TYR A 245 19.06 -6.71 -2.46
CA TYR A 245 19.05 -8.17 -2.57
C TYR A 245 18.80 -8.64 -4.00
N LEU A 246 17.84 -8.04 -4.70
CA LEU A 246 17.56 -8.36 -6.10
C LEU A 246 18.73 -8.04 -7.03
N ALA A 247 19.52 -7.00 -6.72
CA ALA A 247 20.64 -6.58 -7.52
C ALA A 247 21.93 -7.39 -7.25
N THR A 248 22.16 -7.84 -6.02
CA THR A 248 23.44 -8.39 -5.56
C THR A 248 23.34 -9.82 -5.04
N GLY A 249 22.18 -10.27 -4.61
CA GLY A 249 21.98 -11.51 -3.84
C GLY A 249 22.38 -11.41 -2.37
N GLU A 250 22.82 -10.22 -1.92
CA GLU A 250 23.26 -9.99 -0.53
C GLU A 250 22.16 -9.30 0.29
N VAL A 251 21.94 -9.78 1.51
CA VAL A 251 20.94 -9.19 2.43
C VAL A 251 21.61 -8.04 3.20
N LEU A 252 21.09 -6.82 3.05
CA LEU A 252 21.48 -5.71 3.92
C LEU A 252 21.03 -5.97 5.36
N ALA A 253 21.85 -5.54 6.31
CA ALA A 253 21.52 -5.62 7.73
C ALA A 253 20.17 -4.95 8.00
N ALA A 254 19.41 -5.53 8.94
CA ALA A 254 18.22 -4.88 9.47
C ALA A 254 18.61 -3.61 10.24
N PRO A 255 17.72 -2.62 10.36
CA PRO A 255 17.99 -1.43 11.15
C PRO A 255 18.22 -1.79 12.62
N SER A 256 19.16 -1.10 13.25
CA SER A 256 19.38 -1.18 14.69
C SER A 256 18.18 -0.64 15.48
N ASP A 257 18.13 -0.97 16.77
CA ASP A 257 17.08 -0.52 17.66
C ASP A 257 17.02 1.02 17.75
N ILE A 258 18.19 1.69 17.72
CA ILE A 258 18.28 3.15 17.72
C ILE A 258 17.77 3.73 16.40
N GLU A 259 18.18 3.19 15.25
CA GLU A 259 17.68 3.65 13.95
C GLU A 259 16.14 3.53 13.84
N ARG A 260 15.56 2.49 14.45
CA ARG A 260 14.10 2.31 14.48
C ARG A 260 13.41 3.37 15.31
N LEU A 261 13.99 3.81 16.44
CA LEU A 261 13.45 4.93 17.23
C LEU A 261 13.63 6.27 16.52
N ASP A 262 14.78 6.50 15.89
CA ASP A 262 15.05 7.72 15.12
C ASP A 262 14.07 7.83 13.94
N MET A 263 13.75 6.72 13.28
CA MET A 263 12.72 6.67 12.23
C MET A 263 11.31 6.92 12.77
N LEU A 264 10.97 6.40 13.95
CA LEU A 264 9.69 6.67 14.60
C LEU A 264 9.54 8.17 14.91
N LEU A 265 10.61 8.83 15.40
CA LEU A 265 10.62 10.28 15.61
C LEU A 265 10.43 11.04 14.29
N LYS A 266 11.18 10.68 13.26
CA LYS A 266 11.04 11.29 11.93
C LYS A 266 9.63 11.14 11.36
N HIS A 267 9.03 9.96 11.52
CA HIS A 267 7.66 9.70 11.10
C HIS A 267 6.67 10.59 11.87
N PHE A 268 6.87 10.73 13.17
CA PHE A 268 6.03 11.60 14.01
C PHE A 268 6.10 13.07 13.58
N ASP A 269 7.32 13.57 13.30
CA ASP A 269 7.52 14.94 12.86
C ASP A 269 6.84 15.22 11.51
N LEU A 270 6.92 14.25 10.57
CA LEU A 270 6.18 14.32 9.31
C LEU A 270 4.67 14.32 9.53
N LEU A 271 4.14 13.48 10.44
CA LEU A 271 2.72 13.51 10.78
C LEU A 271 2.31 14.86 11.36
N CYS A 272 3.12 15.48 12.24
CA CYS A 272 2.88 16.81 12.76
C CYS A 272 2.83 17.86 11.64
N GLN A 273 3.77 17.79 10.70
CA GLN A 273 3.86 18.70 9.56
C GLN A 273 2.64 18.60 8.64
N TYR A 274 2.17 17.39 8.34
CA TYR A 274 1.15 17.16 7.32
C TYR A 274 -0.27 17.08 7.84
N LYS A 275 -0.47 16.65 9.09
CA LYS A 275 -1.80 16.43 9.70
C LYS A 275 -2.05 17.28 10.95
N GLY A 276 -1.03 18.02 11.41
CA GLY A 276 -1.09 18.78 12.65
C GLY A 276 -0.91 17.93 13.91
N GLU A 277 -0.45 18.56 14.97
CA GLU A 277 -0.03 17.90 16.22
C GLU A 277 -1.10 17.04 16.86
N SER A 278 -2.35 17.53 16.93
CA SER A 278 -3.46 16.81 17.57
C SER A 278 -3.78 15.47 16.90
N MET A 279 -3.65 15.38 15.57
CA MET A 279 -3.87 14.15 14.82
C MET A 279 -2.63 13.26 14.89
N ALA A 280 -1.43 13.85 14.73
CA ALA A 280 -0.16 13.14 14.78
C ALA A 280 0.02 12.33 16.06
N VAL A 281 -0.25 12.93 17.22
CA VAL A 281 -0.17 12.25 18.54
C VAL A 281 -1.11 11.05 18.65
N LYS A 282 -2.25 11.07 17.97
CA LYS A 282 -3.19 9.94 17.98
C LYS A 282 -2.76 8.83 17.04
N GLU A 283 -2.36 9.19 15.82
CA GLU A 283 -2.04 8.21 14.77
C GLU A 283 -0.71 7.53 15.01
N ILE A 284 0.31 8.24 15.51
CA ILE A 284 1.63 7.68 15.76
C ILE A 284 1.63 6.50 16.74
N ARG A 285 0.65 6.43 17.64
CA ARG A 285 0.51 5.31 18.61
C ARG A 285 0.45 3.96 17.92
N THR A 286 -0.25 3.88 16.79
CA THR A 286 -0.33 2.66 15.98
C THR A 286 1.03 2.32 15.37
N HIS A 287 1.70 3.31 14.78
CA HIS A 287 3.01 3.15 14.16
C HIS A 287 4.09 2.82 15.19
N ALA A 288 4.07 3.45 16.37
CA ALA A 288 4.99 3.15 17.46
C ALA A 288 4.94 1.66 17.86
N GLY A 289 3.74 1.06 17.83
CA GLY A 289 3.57 -0.37 18.08
C GLY A 289 4.38 -1.25 17.13
N TRP A 290 4.53 -0.84 15.87
CA TRP A 290 5.31 -1.58 14.88
C TRP A 290 6.81 -1.28 14.97
N TYR A 291 7.20 0.00 15.08
CA TYR A 291 8.62 0.38 15.22
C TYR A 291 9.27 -0.21 16.47
N MET A 292 8.53 -0.28 17.59
CA MET A 292 9.04 -0.79 18.86
C MET A 292 8.91 -2.31 19.02
N LYS A 293 8.32 -3.02 18.06
CA LYS A 293 8.13 -4.47 18.17
C LYS A 293 9.47 -5.20 18.29
N GLY A 294 9.63 -5.94 19.41
CA GLY A 294 10.84 -6.73 19.66
C GLY A 294 12.01 -5.95 20.29
N LEU A 295 11.88 -4.64 20.49
CA LEU A 295 12.88 -3.88 21.24
C LEU A 295 12.86 -4.24 22.73
N PRO A 296 13.99 -4.09 23.45
CA PRO A 296 14.03 -4.26 24.91
C PRO A 296 12.93 -3.42 25.59
N GLU A 297 12.24 -3.98 26.57
CA GLU A 297 11.16 -3.33 27.32
C GLU A 297 10.03 -2.72 26.45
N SER A 298 9.87 -3.16 25.22
CA SER A 298 8.95 -2.57 24.24
C SER A 298 7.49 -2.48 24.72
N ALA A 299 7.04 -3.41 25.57
CA ALA A 299 5.69 -3.39 26.12
C ALA A 299 5.49 -2.19 27.06
N TYR A 300 6.46 -1.90 27.93
CA TYR A 300 6.44 -0.73 28.81
C TYR A 300 6.41 0.57 27.99
N TRP A 301 7.32 0.72 27.03
CA TRP A 301 7.44 1.94 26.25
C TRP A 301 6.23 2.19 25.34
N ARG A 302 5.65 1.16 24.74
CA ARG A 302 4.39 1.29 23.98
C ARG A 302 3.23 1.77 24.85
N ASN A 303 3.13 1.26 26.09
CA ASN A 303 2.11 1.72 27.01
C ASN A 303 2.29 3.21 27.35
N ARG A 304 3.52 3.66 27.58
CA ARG A 304 3.81 5.08 27.82
C ARG A 304 3.43 5.95 26.62
N VAL A 305 3.85 5.57 25.41
CA VAL A 305 3.48 6.28 24.17
C VAL A 305 1.97 6.41 24.01
N ASN A 306 1.20 5.40 24.40
CA ASN A 306 -0.26 5.44 24.30
C ASN A 306 -0.92 6.48 25.26
N THR A 307 -0.22 6.93 26.29
CA THR A 307 -0.71 7.95 27.26
C THR A 307 -0.25 9.38 26.93
N ILE A 308 0.59 9.56 25.92
CA ILE A 308 1.12 10.88 25.53
C ILE A 308 0.03 11.68 24.82
N HIS A 309 -0.01 12.99 25.10
CA HIS A 309 -0.98 13.92 24.50
C HIS A 309 -0.34 15.15 23.83
N THR A 310 0.98 15.34 23.94
CA THR A 310 1.69 16.49 23.38
C THR A 310 2.91 16.06 22.59
N VAL A 311 3.33 16.89 21.64
CA VAL A 311 4.54 16.68 20.83
C VAL A 311 5.79 16.62 21.72
N THR A 312 5.95 17.59 22.62
CA THR A 312 7.10 17.63 23.53
C THR A 312 7.22 16.37 24.36
N SER A 313 6.11 15.92 24.98
CA SER A 313 6.12 14.69 25.79
C SER A 313 6.47 13.45 24.95
N PHE A 314 6.11 13.42 23.66
CA PHE A 314 6.46 12.30 22.78
C PHE A 314 7.98 12.28 22.51
N HIS A 315 8.57 13.41 22.19
CA HIS A 315 10.02 13.54 21.99
C HIS A 315 10.80 13.19 23.26
N ASP A 316 10.41 13.73 24.42
CA ASP A 316 11.08 13.46 25.71
C ASP A 316 11.04 11.97 26.07
N GLU A 317 9.91 11.32 25.82
CA GLU A 317 9.74 9.90 26.12
C GLU A 317 10.62 9.02 25.21
N LEU A 318 10.66 9.30 23.91
CA LEU A 318 11.50 8.54 22.97
C LEU A 318 12.98 8.79 23.20
N GLU A 319 13.37 10.02 23.56
CA GLU A 319 14.76 10.32 23.92
C GLU A 319 15.20 9.57 25.20
N SER A 320 14.29 9.44 26.16
CA SER A 320 14.52 8.64 27.37
C SER A 320 14.73 7.16 27.04
N TYR A 321 13.89 6.61 26.14
CA TYR A 321 14.04 5.24 25.67
C TYR A 321 15.35 5.03 24.88
N ARG A 322 15.67 5.97 24.00
CA ARG A 322 16.91 5.97 23.21
C ARG A 322 18.18 5.91 24.11
N LYS A 323 18.21 6.68 25.20
CA LYS A 323 19.33 6.63 26.16
C LYS A 323 19.48 5.27 26.84
N ILE A 324 18.37 4.61 27.15
CA ILE A 324 18.40 3.26 27.74
C ILE A 324 18.95 2.25 26.73
N LEU A 325 18.45 2.26 25.48
CA LEU A 325 18.95 1.37 24.44
C LEU A 325 20.43 1.60 24.13
N ALA A 326 20.89 2.84 24.16
CA ALA A 326 22.30 3.18 23.94
C ALA A 326 23.23 2.72 25.08
N ALA A 327 22.68 2.44 26.27
CA ALA A 327 23.45 1.97 27.43
C ALA A 327 23.47 0.43 27.55
N MET A 328 22.73 -0.29 26.73
CA MET A 328 22.70 -1.75 26.63
C MET A 328 23.76 -2.28 25.66
#